data_3e197c7fac8fa790208f23225ea6e26e
#
_entry.id   3e197c7fac8fa790208f23225ea6e26e
#
_cell.length_a   1.000
_cell.length_b   1.000
_cell.length_c   1.000
_cell.angle_alpha   90.00
_cell.angle_beta   90.00
_cell.angle_gamma   90.00
#
_symmetry.space_group_name_H-M   'P 1'
#
loop_
_entity.id
_entity.type
_entity.pdbx_description
1 polymer ?
#
loop_
_entity_poly.entity_id
_entity_poly.type
_entity_poly.pdbx_seq_one_letter_code
_entity_poly.pdbx_strand_id
1 'polypeptide(L)'
;MSERSESKRPWLADNWRRLNGPRRVAGLDLARGLAVIGMFAAHLLWIDPFDPTDASTWTDVANGRSSILFATIAGVSIALITGGRTPVSGAARERASARLALRALCIWVIGVLLILTQVPVYVILPAYAILFLLALPLLRARPAFLFALAAVLGLVMPWVQALIGQL
;
A
#
# COMPACT_ATOMS: atom_id res chain seq x y z
N MET A 1 -43.71 -29.90 22.08
CA MET A 1 -43.28 -29.37 20.76
C MET A 1 -42.66 -28.01 21.03
N SER A 2 -41.32 -27.98 21.17
CA SER A 2 -40.58 -26.78 21.52
C SER A 2 -39.92 -26.28 20.23
N GLU A 3 -40.47 -25.24 19.62
CA GLU A 3 -39.84 -24.52 18.51
C GLU A 3 -38.62 -23.79 19.04
N ARG A 4 -37.43 -24.28 18.66
CA ARG A 4 -36.20 -23.54 18.83
C ARG A 4 -36.26 -22.34 17.90
N SER A 5 -36.49 -21.17 18.49
CA SER A 5 -36.25 -19.89 17.85
C SER A 5 -34.78 -19.84 17.43
N GLU A 6 -34.49 -20.12 16.17
CA GLU A 6 -33.21 -19.80 15.53
C GLU A 6 -33.08 -18.27 15.52
N SER A 7 -32.38 -17.75 16.51
CA SER A 7 -31.97 -16.37 16.55
C SER A 7 -31.13 -16.10 15.31
N LYS A 8 -31.73 -15.52 14.27
CA LYS A 8 -31.05 -14.97 13.09
C LYS A 8 -30.04 -13.93 13.58
N ARG A 9 -28.78 -14.36 13.72
CA ARG A 9 -27.71 -13.43 14.06
C ARG A 9 -27.74 -12.30 13.02
N PRO A 10 -27.74 -11.03 13.45
CA PRO A 10 -27.83 -9.94 12.50
C PRO A 10 -26.63 -10.01 11.55
N TRP A 11 -26.89 -9.97 10.25
CA TRP A 11 -25.93 -10.00 9.15
C TRP A 11 -24.71 -9.09 9.40
N LEU A 12 -24.92 -7.95 10.08
CA LEU A 12 -23.88 -7.03 10.49
C LEU A 12 -22.90 -7.64 11.51
N ALA A 13 -23.36 -8.43 12.47
CA ALA A 13 -22.50 -9.04 13.48
C ALA A 13 -21.61 -10.15 12.87
N ASP A 14 -22.13 -10.92 11.92
CA ASP A 14 -21.37 -11.94 11.22
C ASP A 14 -20.36 -11.33 10.24
N ASN A 15 -20.73 -10.26 9.54
CA ASN A 15 -19.79 -9.50 8.73
C ASN A 15 -18.70 -8.83 9.57
N TRP A 16 -19.06 -8.26 10.73
CA TRP A 16 -18.09 -7.65 11.63
C TRP A 16 -17.08 -8.68 12.15
N ARG A 17 -17.51 -9.89 12.49
CA ARG A 17 -16.62 -10.99 12.89
C ARG A 17 -15.71 -11.45 11.74
N ARG A 18 -16.21 -11.51 10.52
CA ARG A 18 -15.40 -11.83 9.32
C ARG A 18 -14.37 -10.74 9.04
N LEU A 19 -14.74 -9.48 9.23
CA LEU A 19 -13.85 -8.34 9.09
C LEU A 19 -12.78 -8.30 10.18
N ASN A 20 -13.06 -8.77 11.39
CA ASN A 20 -12.13 -8.81 12.53
C ASN A 20 -11.56 -10.21 12.82
N GLY A 21 -11.44 -11.06 11.80
CA GLY A 21 -10.92 -12.43 11.93
C GLY A 21 -9.49 -12.49 12.46
N PRO A 22 -9.07 -13.61 13.10
CA PRO A 22 -7.79 -13.75 13.81
C PRO A 22 -6.55 -13.63 12.92
N ARG A 23 -6.71 -13.59 11.61
CA ARG A 23 -5.62 -13.38 10.63
C ARG A 23 -5.40 -11.90 10.27
N ARG A 24 -6.18 -11.00 10.84
CA ARG A 24 -6.12 -9.58 10.52
C ARG A 24 -5.13 -8.88 11.44
N VAL A 25 -4.17 -8.19 10.87
CA VAL A 25 -3.20 -7.39 11.62
C VAL A 25 -3.76 -5.97 11.72
N ALA A 26 -4.50 -5.69 12.79
CA ALA A 26 -5.18 -4.41 13.01
C ALA A 26 -4.23 -3.20 12.89
N GLY A 27 -2.98 -3.34 13.36
CA GLY A 27 -1.95 -2.31 13.23
C GLY A 27 -1.61 -1.99 11.77
N LEU A 28 -1.64 -2.98 10.88
CA LEU A 28 -1.39 -2.78 9.44
C LEU A 28 -2.54 -2.03 8.76
N ASP A 29 -3.77 -2.34 9.15
CA ASP A 29 -4.96 -1.65 8.63
C ASP A 29 -5.02 -0.20 9.13
N LEU A 30 -4.67 0.05 10.39
CA LEU A 30 -4.56 1.40 10.96
C LEU A 30 -3.47 2.21 10.24
N ALA A 31 -2.28 1.64 10.07
CA ALA A 31 -1.18 2.30 9.39
C ALA A 31 -1.52 2.63 7.93
N ARG A 32 -2.27 1.75 7.24
CA ARG A 32 -2.77 2.01 5.89
C ARG A 32 -3.78 3.16 5.88
N GLY A 33 -4.69 3.18 6.85
CA GLY A 33 -5.66 4.29 7.01
C GLY A 33 -4.94 5.62 7.23
N LEU A 34 -3.96 5.67 8.12
CA LEU A 34 -3.15 6.86 8.38
C LEU A 34 -2.37 7.31 7.14
N ALA A 35 -1.78 6.36 6.39
CA ALA A 35 -1.09 6.68 5.15
C ALA A 35 -2.02 7.31 4.10
N VAL A 36 -3.25 6.79 3.96
CA VAL A 36 -4.26 7.35 3.05
C VAL A 36 -4.68 8.75 3.49
N ILE A 37 -4.98 8.94 4.78
CA ILE A 37 -5.34 10.26 5.33
C ILE A 37 -4.20 11.27 5.10
N GLY A 38 -2.95 10.86 5.37
CA GLY A 38 -1.79 11.72 5.13
C GLY A 38 -1.57 12.04 3.65
N MET A 39 -1.86 11.13 2.73
CA MET A 39 -1.84 11.42 1.29
C MET A 39 -2.93 12.42 0.89
N PHE A 40 -4.14 12.27 1.43
CA PHE A 40 -5.20 13.26 1.21
C PHE A 40 -4.79 14.64 1.73
N ALA A 41 -4.23 14.72 2.94
CA ALA A 41 -3.73 15.96 3.49
C ALA A 41 -2.69 16.61 2.58
N ALA A 42 -1.71 15.84 2.11
CA ALA A 42 -0.64 16.33 1.23
C ALA A 42 -1.14 16.79 -0.15
N HIS A 43 -2.29 16.28 -0.63
CA HIS A 43 -2.84 16.69 -1.93
C HIS A 43 -3.90 17.80 -1.86
N LEU A 44 -4.58 17.94 -0.73
CA LEU A 44 -5.67 18.89 -0.57
C LEU A 44 -5.29 20.15 0.21
N LEU A 45 -4.26 20.07 1.06
CA LEU A 45 -3.79 21.18 1.86
C LEU A 45 -2.60 21.85 1.16
N TRP A 46 -2.63 23.17 1.13
CA TRP A 46 -1.43 23.94 0.81
C TRP A 46 -0.55 23.93 2.04
N ILE A 47 0.57 23.22 1.98
CA ILE A 47 1.46 23.00 3.13
C ILE A 47 2.78 23.71 2.84
N ASP A 48 3.12 24.69 3.68
CA ASP A 48 4.41 25.34 3.65
C ASP A 48 5.51 24.39 4.16
N PRO A 49 6.78 24.61 3.75
CA PRO A 49 7.92 23.81 4.22
C PRO A 49 7.99 23.75 5.75
N PHE A 50 8.38 22.60 6.28
CA PHE A 50 8.42 22.35 7.72
C PHE A 50 9.30 23.34 8.48
N ASP A 51 8.69 24.08 9.41
CA ASP A 51 9.36 24.90 10.41
C ASP A 51 8.99 24.41 11.82
N PRO A 52 9.97 23.97 12.64
CA PRO A 52 9.70 23.46 13.98
C PRO A 52 9.11 24.52 14.93
N THR A 53 9.25 25.80 14.61
CA THR A 53 8.75 26.92 15.42
C THR A 53 7.32 27.32 15.07
N ASP A 54 6.82 26.91 13.90
CA ASP A 54 5.48 27.21 13.41
C ASP A 54 4.62 25.93 13.32
N ALA A 55 3.67 25.78 14.22
CA ALA A 55 2.77 24.61 14.27
C ALA A 55 1.91 24.44 13.01
N SER A 56 1.66 25.50 12.24
CA SER A 56 0.90 25.42 10.99
C SER A 56 1.62 24.59 9.90
N THR A 57 2.95 24.56 9.95
CA THR A 57 3.80 23.84 8.99
C THR A 57 4.01 22.36 9.35
N TRP A 58 3.60 21.91 10.53
CA TRP A 58 3.83 20.53 10.99
C TRP A 58 3.14 19.47 10.15
N THR A 59 2.11 19.85 9.41
CA THR A 59 1.45 18.99 8.45
C THR A 59 2.36 18.57 7.28
N ASP A 60 3.45 19.31 7.01
CA ASP A 60 4.47 18.94 6.01
C ASP A 60 5.17 17.61 6.33
N VAL A 61 5.14 17.17 7.60
CA VAL A 61 5.59 15.84 7.99
C VAL A 61 4.82 14.73 7.24
N ALA A 62 3.59 14.97 6.84
CA ALA A 62 2.80 14.03 6.04
C ALA A 62 3.25 14.02 4.55
N ASN A 63 3.85 15.11 4.08
CA ASN A 63 4.25 15.28 2.69
C ASN A 63 5.37 14.28 2.32
N GLY A 64 5.17 13.49 1.27
CA GLY A 64 6.08 12.43 0.84
C GLY A 64 6.15 11.21 1.77
N ARG A 65 6.14 11.40 3.08
CA ARG A 65 6.26 10.30 4.07
C ARG A 65 5.04 9.37 4.07
N SER A 66 3.86 9.92 3.82
CA SER A 66 2.61 9.13 3.68
C SER A 66 2.69 8.16 2.51
N SER A 67 3.26 8.56 1.38
CA SER A 67 3.47 7.71 0.21
C SER A 67 4.48 6.59 0.50
N ILE A 68 5.57 6.91 1.22
CA ILE A 68 6.58 5.93 1.66
C ILE A 68 5.95 4.92 2.61
N LEU A 69 5.19 5.39 3.60
CA LEU A 69 4.46 4.53 4.54
C LEU A 69 3.50 3.60 3.79
N PHE A 70 2.73 4.13 2.86
CA PHE A 70 1.80 3.33 2.05
C PHE A 70 2.52 2.26 1.23
N ALA A 71 3.62 2.60 0.56
CA ALA A 71 4.43 1.66 -0.20
C ALA A 71 5.02 0.55 0.68
N THR A 72 5.54 0.92 1.86
CA THR A 72 6.08 -0.03 2.84
C THR A 72 5.00 -1.02 3.31
N ILE A 73 3.82 -0.52 3.66
CA ILE A 73 2.69 -1.35 4.09
C ILE A 73 2.20 -2.24 2.96
N ALA A 74 2.21 -1.76 1.72
CA ALA A 74 1.89 -2.56 0.55
C ALA A 74 2.87 -3.74 0.41
N GLY A 75 4.17 -3.51 0.54
CA GLY A 75 5.21 -4.55 0.54
C GLY A 75 5.01 -5.58 1.65
N VAL A 76 4.77 -5.14 2.88
CA VAL A 76 4.45 -6.03 4.01
C VAL A 76 3.19 -6.86 3.73
N SER A 77 2.16 -6.25 3.16
CA SER A 77 0.92 -6.95 2.81
C SER A 77 1.14 -8.02 1.75
N ILE A 78 1.96 -7.74 0.74
CA ILE A 78 2.35 -8.72 -0.27
C ILE A 78 3.08 -9.89 0.39
N ALA A 79 4.04 -9.62 1.27
CA ALA A 79 4.78 -10.64 1.99
C ALA A 79 3.86 -11.53 2.83
N LEU A 80 2.88 -10.96 3.55
CA LEU A 80 1.91 -11.71 4.34
C LEU A 80 0.99 -12.58 3.47
N ILE A 81 0.51 -12.07 2.33
CA ILE A 81 -0.35 -12.81 1.40
C ILE A 81 0.40 -13.99 0.75
N THR A 82 1.71 -13.83 0.54
CA THR A 82 2.57 -14.86 -0.07
C THR A 82 3.15 -15.85 0.93
N GLY A 83 2.68 -15.82 2.19
CA GLY A 83 3.00 -16.82 3.22
C GLY A 83 3.95 -16.33 4.31
N GLY A 84 4.43 -15.10 4.28
CA GLY A 84 5.29 -14.54 5.34
C GLY A 84 6.55 -15.37 5.58
N ARG A 85 6.68 -15.92 6.80
CA ARG A 85 7.83 -16.77 7.19
C ARG A 85 7.85 -18.13 6.51
N THR A 86 6.70 -18.62 6.04
CA THR A 86 6.56 -19.90 5.32
C THR A 86 6.02 -19.64 3.92
N PRO A 87 6.90 -19.33 2.95
CA PRO A 87 6.48 -18.98 1.60
C PRO A 87 5.63 -20.08 0.97
N VAL A 88 4.48 -19.70 0.41
CA VAL A 88 3.63 -20.64 -0.31
C VAL A 88 4.32 -21.11 -1.59
N SER A 89 4.17 -22.39 -1.93
CA SER A 89 4.76 -23.02 -3.11
C SER A 89 3.69 -23.62 -4.02
N GLY A 90 4.08 -24.00 -5.23
CA GLY A 90 3.20 -24.66 -6.20
C GLY A 90 1.96 -23.82 -6.55
N ALA A 91 0.82 -24.48 -6.73
CA ALA A 91 -0.44 -23.87 -7.16
C ALA A 91 -0.97 -22.75 -6.23
N ALA A 92 -0.63 -22.78 -4.93
CA ALA A 92 -1.02 -21.71 -4.00
C ALA A 92 -0.30 -20.39 -4.31
N ARG A 93 0.97 -20.49 -4.71
CA ARG A 93 1.79 -19.36 -5.12
C ARG A 93 1.31 -18.76 -6.44
N GLU A 94 0.99 -19.60 -7.43
CA GLU A 94 0.47 -19.14 -8.72
C GLU A 94 -0.82 -18.36 -8.52
N ARG A 95 -1.72 -18.87 -7.67
CA ARG A 95 -2.96 -18.18 -7.31
C ARG A 95 -2.72 -16.85 -6.61
N ALA A 96 -1.73 -16.78 -5.70
CA ALA A 96 -1.36 -15.52 -5.04
C ALA A 96 -0.79 -14.51 -6.05
N SER A 97 0.10 -14.94 -6.94
CA SER A 97 0.67 -14.09 -8.00
C SER A 97 -0.40 -13.60 -8.98
N ALA A 98 -1.32 -14.46 -9.41
CA ALA A 98 -2.43 -14.08 -10.29
C ALA A 98 -3.36 -13.05 -9.64
N ARG A 99 -3.67 -13.20 -8.34
CA ARG A 99 -4.47 -12.21 -7.60
C ARG A 99 -3.76 -10.87 -7.47
N LEU A 100 -2.44 -10.88 -7.25
CA LEU A 100 -1.64 -9.65 -7.20
C LEU A 100 -1.57 -8.97 -8.55
N ALA A 101 -1.37 -9.73 -9.64
CA ALA A 101 -1.37 -9.21 -11.00
C ALA A 101 -2.74 -8.60 -11.37
N LEU A 102 -3.85 -9.27 -11.03
CA LEU A 102 -5.19 -8.74 -11.25
C LEU A 102 -5.42 -7.44 -10.47
N ARG A 103 -4.98 -7.38 -9.21
CA ARG A 103 -5.06 -6.14 -8.41
C ARG A 103 -4.24 -5.00 -9.04
N ALA A 104 -3.02 -5.30 -9.49
CA ALA A 104 -2.18 -4.34 -10.18
C ALA A 104 -2.86 -3.81 -11.45
N LEU A 105 -3.46 -4.69 -12.24
CA LEU A 105 -4.21 -4.31 -13.44
C LEU A 105 -5.41 -3.41 -13.10
N CYS A 106 -6.21 -3.78 -12.09
CA CYS A 106 -7.35 -2.95 -11.66
C CYS A 106 -6.88 -1.56 -11.19
N ILE A 107 -5.82 -1.49 -10.37
CA ILE A 107 -5.26 -0.22 -9.89
C ILE A 107 -4.73 0.61 -11.08
N TRP A 108 -4.10 -0.03 -12.04
CA TRP A 108 -3.60 0.64 -13.24
C TRP A 108 -4.74 1.23 -14.07
N VAL A 109 -5.79 0.44 -14.36
CA VAL A 109 -6.97 0.90 -15.11
C VAL A 109 -7.65 2.07 -14.41
N ILE A 110 -7.88 1.97 -13.09
CA ILE A 110 -8.46 3.06 -12.30
C ILE A 110 -7.57 4.30 -12.37
N GLY A 111 -6.26 4.13 -12.23
CA GLY A 111 -5.30 5.23 -12.31
C GLY A 111 -5.30 5.92 -13.66
N VAL A 112 -5.35 5.16 -14.76
CA VAL A 112 -5.44 5.70 -16.12
C VAL A 112 -6.77 6.45 -16.32
N LEU A 113 -7.88 5.87 -15.87
CA LEU A 113 -9.19 6.54 -15.94
C LEU A 113 -9.17 7.87 -15.18
N LEU A 114 -8.57 7.92 -14.00
CA LEU A 114 -8.42 9.17 -13.23
C LEU A 114 -7.56 10.20 -13.96
N ILE A 115 -6.48 9.79 -14.61
CA ILE A 115 -5.66 10.70 -15.44
C ILE A 115 -6.50 11.27 -16.58
N LEU A 116 -7.32 10.45 -17.23
CA LEU A 116 -8.17 10.90 -18.34
C LEU A 116 -9.24 11.91 -17.91
N THR A 117 -9.63 11.93 -16.63
CA THR A 117 -10.54 12.97 -16.10
C THR A 117 -9.87 14.34 -15.94
N GLN A 118 -8.56 14.43 -16.15
CA GLN A 118 -7.75 15.67 -16.02
C GLN A 118 -7.91 16.38 -14.68
N VAL A 119 -8.19 15.63 -13.61
CA VAL A 119 -8.22 16.17 -12.25
C VAL A 119 -6.83 16.75 -11.92
N PRO A 120 -6.72 17.97 -11.38
CA PRO A 120 -5.44 18.63 -11.08
C PRO A 120 -4.78 18.02 -9.82
N VAL A 121 -4.69 16.69 -9.76
CA VAL A 121 -4.08 15.93 -8.67
C VAL A 121 -3.11 14.93 -9.26
N TYR A 122 -1.92 14.83 -8.69
CA TYR A 122 -0.94 13.84 -9.13
C TYR A 122 -1.40 12.41 -8.84
N VAL A 123 -1.77 11.66 -9.88
CA VAL A 123 -2.30 10.30 -9.75
C VAL A 123 -1.14 9.31 -9.62
N ILE A 124 -0.88 8.85 -8.41
CA ILE A 124 0.21 7.89 -8.09
C ILE A 124 -0.19 6.43 -8.43
N LEU A 125 -1.47 6.14 -8.66
CA LEU A 125 -1.98 4.78 -8.84
C LEU A 125 -1.26 3.96 -9.93
N PRO A 126 -0.99 4.48 -11.14
CA PRO A 126 -0.30 3.72 -12.16
C PRO A 126 1.13 3.33 -11.76
N ALA A 127 1.84 4.22 -11.04
CA ALA A 127 3.16 3.92 -10.52
C ALA A 127 3.11 2.77 -9.48
N TYR A 128 2.13 2.76 -8.59
CA TYR A 128 1.91 1.65 -7.67
C TYR A 128 1.58 0.34 -8.38
N ALA A 129 0.78 0.37 -9.44
CA ALA A 129 0.49 -0.81 -10.23
C ALA A 129 1.75 -1.42 -10.83
N ILE A 130 2.65 -0.61 -11.38
CA ILE A 130 3.95 -1.04 -11.89
C ILE A 130 4.80 -1.65 -10.76
N LEU A 131 4.86 -0.99 -9.59
CA LEU A 131 5.59 -1.51 -8.44
C LEU A 131 5.04 -2.88 -7.97
N PHE A 132 3.72 -3.09 -7.99
CA PHE A 132 3.12 -4.39 -7.70
C PHE A 132 3.55 -5.47 -8.71
N LEU A 133 3.61 -5.14 -9.99
CA LEU A 133 4.09 -6.07 -11.02
C LEU A 133 5.57 -6.40 -10.86
N LEU A 134 6.40 -5.39 -10.57
CA LEU A 134 7.83 -5.56 -10.30
C LEU A 134 8.09 -6.37 -9.01
N ALA A 135 7.18 -6.31 -8.03
CA ALA A 135 7.27 -7.12 -6.83
C ALA A 135 7.08 -8.62 -7.09
N LEU A 136 6.35 -9.03 -8.13
CA LEU A 136 6.08 -10.45 -8.43
C LEU A 136 7.35 -11.29 -8.62
N PRO A 137 8.33 -10.92 -9.46
CA PRO A 137 9.58 -11.67 -9.56
C PRO A 137 10.42 -11.59 -8.28
N LEU A 138 10.36 -10.47 -7.55
CA LEU A 138 11.11 -10.28 -6.31
C LEU A 138 10.62 -11.18 -5.16
N LEU A 139 9.39 -11.71 -5.23
CA LEU A 139 8.88 -12.71 -4.28
C LEU A 139 9.71 -14.01 -4.26
N ARG A 140 10.54 -14.24 -5.29
CA ARG A 140 11.45 -15.39 -5.41
C ARG A 140 12.86 -15.10 -4.92
N ALA A 141 13.16 -13.83 -4.69
CA ALA A 141 14.50 -13.39 -4.35
C ALA A 141 14.85 -13.73 -2.89
N ARG A 142 16.13 -13.97 -2.65
CA ARG A 142 16.66 -14.16 -1.30
C ARG A 142 16.55 -12.86 -0.51
N PRO A 143 16.26 -12.91 0.80
CA PRO A 143 16.18 -11.70 1.63
C PRO A 143 17.43 -10.81 1.52
N ALA A 144 18.61 -11.40 1.50
CA ALA A 144 19.87 -10.67 1.34
C ALA A 144 19.92 -9.85 0.04
N PHE A 145 19.41 -10.43 -1.07
CA PHE A 145 19.33 -9.71 -2.34
C PHE A 145 18.34 -8.54 -2.25
N LEU A 146 17.19 -8.72 -1.59
CA LEU A 146 16.20 -7.65 -1.42
C LEU A 146 16.75 -6.50 -0.59
N PHE A 147 17.50 -6.80 0.50
CA PHE A 147 18.17 -5.78 1.30
C PHE A 147 19.26 -5.06 0.51
N ALA A 148 20.07 -5.78 -0.25
CA ALA A 148 21.10 -5.17 -1.11
C ALA A 148 20.47 -4.27 -2.18
N LEU A 149 19.40 -4.73 -2.83
CA LEU A 149 18.65 -3.93 -3.81
C LEU A 149 18.06 -2.68 -3.18
N ALA A 150 17.44 -2.79 -2.00
CA ALA A 150 16.89 -1.65 -1.28
C ALA A 150 17.98 -0.64 -0.90
N ALA A 151 19.14 -1.10 -0.43
CA ALA A 151 20.28 -0.25 -0.09
C ALA A 151 20.83 0.47 -1.33
N VAL A 152 21.00 -0.24 -2.45
CA VAL A 152 21.47 0.34 -3.71
C VAL A 152 20.49 1.41 -4.21
N LEU A 153 19.19 1.09 -4.25
CA LEU A 153 18.17 2.06 -4.68
C LEU A 153 18.11 3.27 -3.74
N GLY A 154 18.19 3.06 -2.43
CA GLY A 154 18.18 4.16 -1.45
C GLY A 154 19.40 5.08 -1.54
N LEU A 155 20.56 4.54 -1.93
CA LEU A 155 21.77 5.34 -2.10
C LEU A 155 21.84 6.02 -3.47
N VAL A 156 21.41 5.34 -4.54
CA VAL A 156 21.56 5.84 -5.93
C VAL A 156 20.43 6.80 -6.32
N MET A 157 19.16 6.53 -5.90
CA MET A 157 18.01 7.32 -6.36
C MET A 157 18.07 8.79 -6.00
N PRO A 158 18.55 9.22 -4.81
CA PRO A 158 18.69 10.65 -4.50
C PRO A 158 19.63 11.38 -5.48
N TRP A 159 20.72 10.71 -5.88
CA TRP A 159 21.66 11.28 -6.86
C TRP A 159 21.07 11.38 -8.25
N VAL A 160 20.31 10.35 -8.67
CA VAL A 160 19.60 10.37 -9.95
C VAL A 160 18.56 11.51 -9.98
N GLN A 161 17.80 11.69 -8.90
CA GLN A 161 16.84 12.78 -8.80
C GLN A 161 17.51 14.15 -8.82
N ALA A 162 18.63 14.32 -8.10
CA ALA A 162 19.38 15.56 -8.12
C ALA A 162 19.92 15.90 -9.52
N LEU A 163 20.36 14.87 -10.26
CA LEU A 163 20.87 15.05 -11.63
C LEU A 163 19.76 15.43 -12.63
N ILE A 164 18.60 14.78 -12.54
CA ILE A 164 17.43 15.05 -13.41
C ILE A 164 16.84 16.44 -13.08
N GLY A 165 16.84 16.83 -11.82
CA GLY A 165 16.32 18.13 -11.41
C GLY A 165 17.21 19.32 -11.81
N GLN A 166 18.39 19.07 -12.35
CA GLN A 166 19.31 20.10 -12.89
C GLN A 166 19.21 20.24 -14.42
N LEU A 167 18.46 19.36 -15.11
CA LEU A 167 18.19 19.39 -16.54
C LEU A 167 16.88 20.12 -16.84
#